data_e4350b0b98a8d2b9efb2463bb5d4a9b4
#
_entry.id   e4350b0b98a8d2b9efb2463bb5d4a9b4
#
_cell.length_a   1.000
_cell.length_b   1.000
_cell.length_c   1.000
_cell.angle_alpha   90.00
_cell.angle_beta   90.00
_cell.angle_gamma   90.00
#
_symmetry.space_group_name_H-M   'P 1'
#
loop_
_entity.id
_entity.type
_entity.pdbx_description
1 polymer ?
#
loop_
_entity_poly.entity_id
_entity_poly.type
_entity_poly.pdbx_seq_one_letter_code
_entity_poly.pdbx_strand_id
1 'polypeptide(L)'
;MAFASAKRTTAALVVTLSGAALAACGPQVHAHTRSADSASAASPSTTATGSAAASGTPSAGTSASGSVLSPSSADSSAPARQVSPSASASNPAQSPSAQPGSPSASAPSGAPLVNPSIQHGTEDGGKSVALTFDDGPDPKWTPQVLALLQQHHAKATFCEIGPNAQRYPYLTKQITEAGFRLCDHSVHHDEQQSKKSLDYNTHEIVDAQREISAAAGPGAKLWYYRAPGGDFSPAIRNIAAEHGLRPLGWTVDSNDWQRPGVPAIMKTINQELKPGGIILMHDGGGDRSQSVAALAALLDQLDAQGYTYSYPGR
;
A
#
# COMPACT_ATOMS: atom_id res chain seq x y z
N MET A 1 53.51 -20.86 35.91
CA MET A 1 52.07 -21.14 36.00
C MET A 1 51.60 -21.56 34.60
N ALA A 2 51.30 -22.85 34.43
CA ALA A 2 51.02 -23.45 33.15
C ALA A 2 49.54 -23.49 32.91
N PHE A 3 49.07 -22.96 31.77
CA PHE A 3 47.66 -23.06 31.34
C PHE A 3 47.47 -24.34 30.52
N ALA A 4 46.63 -25.23 31.04
CA ALA A 4 46.23 -26.46 30.37
C ALA A 4 45.14 -26.19 29.31
N SER A 5 45.43 -26.57 28.05
CA SER A 5 44.50 -26.52 26.95
C SER A 5 43.67 -27.78 26.91
N ALA A 6 42.33 -27.68 27.12
CA ALA A 6 41.41 -28.77 26.99
C ALA A 6 40.94 -28.93 25.55
N LYS A 7 41.31 -30.02 24.89
CA LYS A 7 40.80 -30.45 23.57
C LYS A 7 39.41 -31.05 23.73
N ARG A 8 38.41 -30.49 23.12
CA ARG A 8 37.06 -31.08 22.99
C ARG A 8 37.02 -32.00 21.78
N THR A 9 36.80 -33.25 22.00
CA THR A 9 36.62 -34.30 20.97
C THR A 9 35.15 -34.33 20.59
N THR A 10 34.86 -34.08 19.31
CA THR A 10 33.52 -34.20 18.75
C THR A 10 33.33 -35.61 18.25
N ALA A 11 32.40 -36.36 18.83
CA ALA A 11 32.01 -37.68 18.36
C ALA A 11 30.94 -37.52 17.25
N ALA A 12 31.22 -38.05 16.08
CA ALA A 12 30.26 -38.15 14.98
C ALA A 12 29.45 -39.44 15.14
N LEU A 13 28.13 -39.30 15.26
CA LEU A 13 27.19 -40.38 15.25
C LEU A 13 26.77 -40.71 13.82
N VAL A 14 27.21 -41.83 13.31
CA VAL A 14 26.78 -42.36 12.00
C VAL A 14 25.52 -43.19 12.23
N VAL A 15 24.38 -42.75 11.71
CA VAL A 15 23.14 -43.53 11.68
C VAL A 15 23.01 -44.19 10.32
N THR A 16 23.17 -45.49 10.27
CA THR A 16 22.90 -46.32 9.09
C THR A 16 21.43 -46.69 9.04
N LEU A 17 20.67 -46.17 8.08
CA LEU A 17 19.32 -46.65 7.76
C LEU A 17 19.39 -47.86 6.84
N SER A 18 18.99 -49.01 7.36
CA SER A 18 18.75 -50.22 6.55
C SER A 18 17.38 -50.11 5.87
N GLY A 19 17.37 -50.16 4.55
CA GLY A 19 16.15 -50.20 3.74
C GLY A 19 15.51 -51.59 3.77
N ALA A 20 14.23 -51.67 4.08
CA ALA A 20 13.37 -52.82 3.84
C ALA A 20 12.45 -52.53 2.64
N ALA A 21 12.64 -53.25 1.56
CA ALA A 21 11.76 -53.22 0.41
C ALA A 21 10.53 -54.10 0.69
N LEU A 22 9.34 -53.50 0.70
CA LEU A 22 8.07 -54.22 0.70
C LEU A 22 7.47 -54.10 -0.72
N ALA A 23 7.44 -55.25 -1.38
CA ALA A 23 6.72 -55.47 -2.64
C ALA A 23 5.22 -55.57 -2.30
N ALA A 24 4.40 -54.71 -2.86
CA ALA A 24 2.96 -54.83 -2.82
C ALA A 24 2.42 -55.06 -4.23
N CYS A 25 1.82 -56.23 -4.42
CA CYS A 25 1.02 -56.59 -5.59
C CYS A 25 -0.25 -55.75 -5.61
N GLY A 26 -0.47 -55.00 -6.66
CA GLY A 26 -1.75 -54.32 -6.94
C GLY A 26 -2.51 -55.10 -8.04
N PRO A 27 -3.84 -55.14 -7.99
CA PRO A 27 -4.64 -55.83 -9.01
C PRO A 27 -4.78 -55.02 -10.29
N GLN A 28 -4.60 -55.69 -11.41
CA GLN A 28 -4.89 -55.18 -12.76
C GLN A 28 -6.41 -55.06 -12.95
N VAL A 29 -6.87 -53.90 -13.37
CA VAL A 29 -8.23 -53.74 -13.92
C VAL A 29 -8.15 -53.60 -15.43
N HIS A 30 -8.89 -54.48 -16.08
CA HIS A 30 -9.01 -54.56 -17.53
C HIS A 30 -9.66 -53.33 -18.14
N ALA A 31 -9.02 -52.78 -19.16
CA ALA A 31 -9.59 -51.81 -20.06
C ALA A 31 -10.59 -52.50 -21.01
N HIS A 32 -11.84 -52.10 -20.99
CA HIS A 32 -12.80 -52.35 -22.05
C HIS A 32 -12.80 -51.19 -23.04
N THR A 33 -12.20 -51.46 -24.18
CA THR A 33 -12.40 -50.71 -25.43
C THR A 33 -13.83 -50.96 -25.94
N ARG A 34 -14.61 -49.89 -26.13
CA ARG A 34 -15.75 -49.93 -27.04
C ARG A 34 -15.56 -48.87 -28.13
N SER A 35 -15.55 -49.42 -29.32
CA SER A 35 -15.48 -48.75 -30.61
C SER A 35 -16.72 -47.87 -30.91
N ALA A 36 -16.45 -46.96 -31.79
CA ALA A 36 -17.26 -46.00 -32.47
C ALA A 36 -18.67 -46.48 -32.91
N ASP A 37 -19.60 -45.58 -32.90
CA ASP A 37 -20.53 -45.43 -34.01
C ASP A 37 -20.92 -43.98 -34.23
N SER A 38 -20.74 -43.58 -35.48
CA SER A 38 -21.10 -42.30 -36.05
C SER A 38 -22.62 -42.24 -36.28
N ALA A 39 -23.27 -41.18 -35.84
CA ALA A 39 -24.59 -40.84 -36.37
C ALA A 39 -24.65 -39.31 -36.57
N SER A 40 -24.65 -38.97 -37.82
CA SER A 40 -25.01 -37.68 -38.42
C SER A 40 -26.50 -37.51 -38.42
N ALA A 41 -27.00 -36.38 -37.95
CA ALA A 41 -28.34 -35.84 -38.29
C ALA A 41 -28.38 -34.36 -37.92
N ALA A 42 -28.21 -33.45 -38.87
CA ALA A 42 -29.27 -32.68 -39.56
C ALA A 42 -29.97 -31.64 -38.69
N SER A 43 -29.64 -30.40 -39.01
CA SER A 43 -30.41 -29.19 -38.66
C SER A 43 -31.79 -29.18 -39.28
N PRO A 44 -32.76 -28.45 -38.74
CA PRO A 44 -33.65 -27.71 -39.61
C PRO A 44 -33.58 -26.18 -39.34
N SER A 45 -33.32 -25.48 -40.42
CA SER A 45 -33.67 -24.07 -40.63
C SER A 45 -35.17 -23.91 -40.64
N THR A 46 -35.68 -22.93 -39.94
CA THR A 46 -36.99 -22.36 -40.25
C THR A 46 -36.86 -20.84 -40.38
N THR A 47 -36.92 -20.44 -41.60
CA THR A 47 -37.27 -19.11 -42.09
C THR A 47 -38.71 -18.80 -41.78
N ALA A 48 -38.99 -17.64 -41.19
CA ALA A 48 -40.32 -17.01 -41.27
C ALA A 48 -40.14 -15.51 -41.46
N THR A 49 -40.42 -15.13 -42.67
CA THR A 49 -40.70 -13.81 -43.21
C THR A 49 -41.99 -13.24 -42.58
N GLY A 50 -42.03 -11.98 -42.25
CA GLY A 50 -43.23 -11.25 -41.85
C GLY A 50 -42.96 -9.76 -41.74
N SER A 51 -43.23 -9.11 -42.90
CA SER A 51 -43.29 -7.68 -43.14
C SER A 51 -44.53 -7.07 -42.49
N ALA A 52 -44.42 -5.85 -41.93
CA ALA A 52 -45.32 -4.75 -42.25
C ALA A 52 -45.00 -3.49 -41.42
N ALA A 53 -44.88 -2.45 -42.13
CA ALA A 53 -44.69 -1.06 -41.81
C ALA A 53 -45.90 -0.45 -41.08
N ALA A 54 -45.68 0.54 -40.25
CA ALA A 54 -46.54 1.73 -40.14
C ALA A 54 -45.73 2.90 -39.52
N SER A 55 -45.58 3.85 -40.31
CA SER A 55 -45.33 5.26 -40.22
C SER A 55 -46.13 5.98 -39.12
N GLY A 56 -45.51 6.95 -38.50
CA GLY A 56 -46.22 7.89 -37.61
C GLY A 56 -45.29 8.94 -36.99
N THR A 57 -44.90 9.93 -37.71
CA THR A 57 -44.58 11.30 -37.28
C THR A 57 -45.65 12.21 -37.83
N PRO A 58 -45.86 13.46 -37.44
CA PRO A 58 -45.23 14.32 -36.43
C PRO A 58 -46.29 15.09 -35.58
N SER A 59 -45.88 15.83 -34.56
CA SER A 59 -46.41 17.20 -34.37
C SER A 59 -45.60 18.02 -33.40
N ALA A 60 -45.28 19.18 -33.87
CA ALA A 60 -44.63 20.30 -33.21
C ALA A 60 -45.62 21.00 -32.27
N GLY A 61 -45.06 21.64 -31.25
CA GLY A 61 -45.80 22.54 -30.35
C GLY A 61 -44.78 23.23 -29.45
N THR A 62 -44.31 24.30 -29.89
CA THR A 62 -44.33 25.73 -29.54
C THR A 62 -43.67 26.08 -28.18
N SER A 63 -42.63 26.79 -28.35
CA SER A 63 -42.07 27.98 -27.69
C SER A 63 -42.90 28.58 -26.51
N ALA A 64 -42.18 28.82 -25.41
CA ALA A 64 -42.42 30.03 -24.62
C ALA A 64 -41.06 30.48 -24.04
N SER A 65 -40.63 31.58 -24.57
CA SER A 65 -39.61 32.45 -24.02
C SER A 65 -40.07 33.09 -22.72
N GLY A 66 -39.18 33.14 -21.74
CA GLY A 66 -39.34 33.93 -20.53
C GLY A 66 -38.00 34.53 -20.18
N SER A 67 -37.78 35.71 -20.72
CA SER A 67 -36.64 36.59 -20.45
C SER A 67 -36.73 37.25 -19.09
N VAL A 68 -35.51 37.58 -18.63
CA VAL A 68 -35.06 38.77 -17.84
C VAL A 68 -35.50 38.86 -16.38
N LEU A 69 -34.50 38.98 -15.51
CA LEU A 69 -34.10 40.25 -14.85
C LEU A 69 -32.95 39.99 -13.88
N SER A 70 -31.80 40.55 -14.22
CA SER A 70 -30.81 41.03 -13.21
C SER A 70 -31.30 42.34 -12.59
N PRO A 71 -30.90 42.65 -11.38
CA PRO A 71 -30.43 43.96 -11.05
C PRO A 71 -29.02 43.88 -10.41
N SER A 72 -28.03 44.53 -10.98
CA SER A 72 -27.58 45.90 -10.90
C SER A 72 -27.25 46.40 -9.50
N SER A 73 -25.99 46.52 -9.31
CA SER A 73 -25.21 47.52 -8.56
C SER A 73 -25.96 48.55 -7.67
N ALA A 74 -25.54 48.64 -6.42
CA ALA A 74 -25.59 49.84 -5.66
C ALA A 74 -24.28 50.08 -4.90
N ASP A 75 -23.58 51.02 -5.41
CA ASP A 75 -22.50 51.81 -4.89
C ASP A 75 -22.92 52.52 -3.58
N SER A 76 -22.04 52.57 -2.61
CA SER A 76 -22.07 53.58 -1.54
C SER A 76 -20.66 53.86 -1.06
N SER A 77 -20.23 54.99 -1.53
CA SER A 77 -18.99 55.71 -1.23
C SER A 77 -18.92 56.20 0.22
N ALA A 78 -17.74 56.06 0.81
CA ALA A 78 -16.94 56.89 1.70
C ALA A 78 -17.61 57.91 2.66
N PRO A 79 -16.91 58.40 3.72
CA PRO A 79 -15.65 59.12 3.57
C PRO A 79 -14.57 58.86 4.64
N ALA A 80 -13.38 59.22 4.21
CA ALA A 80 -12.17 59.38 4.98
C ALA A 80 -12.29 60.42 6.13
N ARG A 81 -11.63 60.15 7.24
CA ARG A 81 -11.19 61.19 8.18
C ARG A 81 -9.69 61.04 8.42
N GLN A 82 -8.95 61.96 7.80
CA GLN A 82 -7.59 62.33 8.15
C GLN A 82 -7.61 63.15 9.44
N VAL A 83 -6.71 62.84 10.34
CA VAL A 83 -6.09 63.81 11.27
C VAL A 83 -4.67 63.35 11.59
N SER A 84 -3.72 64.10 11.14
CA SER A 84 -2.39 64.34 11.75
C SER A 84 -2.31 65.84 12.07
N PRO A 85 -1.32 66.37 12.81
CA PRO A 85 -0.11 65.80 13.43
C PRO A 85 0.23 66.42 14.80
N SER A 86 1.44 66.07 15.26
CA SER A 86 2.36 66.77 16.20
C SER A 86 2.25 66.39 17.68
N ALA A 87 3.34 65.92 18.28
CA ALA A 87 4.52 66.71 18.68
C ALA A 87 5.58 65.81 19.36
N SER A 88 6.80 66.19 19.13
CA SER A 88 8.06 65.72 19.71
C SER A 88 8.07 65.54 21.23
N ALA A 89 8.76 64.51 21.71
CA ALA A 89 9.60 64.55 22.91
C ALA A 89 10.65 63.42 22.91
N SER A 90 11.82 63.82 22.92
CA SER A 90 13.15 63.35 23.32
C SER A 90 13.33 61.94 23.89
N ASN A 91 14.32 61.24 23.32
CA ASN A 91 15.03 60.07 23.79
C ASN A 91 15.63 60.21 25.21
N PRO A 92 15.79 59.12 25.94
CA PRO A 92 17.15 58.68 26.17
C PRO A 92 17.37 57.19 25.87
N ALA A 93 18.61 56.92 25.44
CA ALA A 93 19.21 55.63 25.13
C ALA A 93 19.01 54.58 26.21
N GLN A 94 18.50 53.40 25.81
CA GLN A 94 18.68 52.19 26.57
C GLN A 94 19.28 51.08 25.67
N SER A 95 20.28 50.44 26.23
CA SER A 95 21.11 49.37 25.71
C SER A 95 20.34 48.21 25.09
N PRO A 96 20.91 47.43 24.16
CA PRO A 96 20.22 46.36 23.49
C PRO A 96 19.93 45.22 24.46
N SER A 97 18.67 45.01 24.76
CA SER A 97 18.18 43.76 25.37
C SER A 97 18.37 42.62 24.40
N ALA A 98 19.04 41.58 24.85
CA ALA A 98 19.21 40.33 24.18
C ALA A 98 17.85 39.82 23.66
N GLN A 99 17.74 39.57 22.37
CA GLN A 99 16.71 38.74 21.77
C GLN A 99 16.71 37.37 22.45
N PRO A 100 15.55 36.85 22.85
CA PRO A 100 15.46 35.43 23.19
C PRO A 100 15.81 34.61 21.94
N GLY A 101 16.87 33.87 22.01
CA GLY A 101 17.27 32.94 20.95
C GLY A 101 16.08 32.07 20.58
N SER A 102 15.75 32.01 19.30
CA SER A 102 14.88 30.96 18.75
C SER A 102 15.37 29.61 19.29
N PRO A 103 14.48 28.75 19.77
CA PRO A 103 14.89 27.40 20.12
C PRO A 103 15.42 26.75 18.84
N SER A 104 16.73 26.57 18.79
CA SER A 104 17.37 25.69 17.82
C SER A 104 16.75 24.33 18.07
N ALA A 105 15.93 23.86 17.16
CA ALA A 105 15.41 22.50 17.18
C ALA A 105 16.65 21.58 17.18
N SER A 106 16.96 21.04 18.34
CA SER A 106 18.00 20.03 18.47
C SER A 106 17.59 18.87 17.58
N ALA A 107 18.44 18.52 16.63
CA ALA A 107 18.27 17.29 15.87
C ALA A 107 18.07 16.13 16.86
N PRO A 108 17.17 15.18 16.60
CA PRO A 108 17.00 14.02 17.45
C PRO A 108 18.34 13.31 17.61
N SER A 109 18.80 13.18 18.83
CA SER A 109 20.14 12.70 19.18
C SER A 109 20.12 11.23 19.55
N GLY A 110 19.19 10.46 18.97
CA GLY A 110 19.05 9.02 19.21
C GLY A 110 19.84 8.21 18.18
N ALA A 111 20.54 7.17 18.61
CA ALA A 111 21.04 6.16 17.68
C ALA A 111 19.83 5.42 17.06
N PRO A 112 19.87 5.11 15.75
CA PRO A 112 18.77 4.38 15.11
C PRO A 112 18.49 3.05 15.81
N LEU A 113 17.21 2.78 16.11
CA LEU A 113 16.76 1.51 16.70
C LEU A 113 16.77 0.36 15.69
N VAL A 114 16.68 0.70 14.40
CA VAL A 114 16.79 -0.21 13.26
C VAL A 114 17.69 0.36 12.19
N ASN A 115 18.07 -0.47 11.22
CA ASN A 115 18.95 -0.02 10.13
C ASN A 115 18.22 1.02 9.24
N PRO A 116 18.80 2.22 8.98
CA PRO A 116 18.18 3.27 8.16
C PRO A 116 18.29 3.05 6.65
N SER A 117 18.93 1.98 6.17
CA SER A 117 18.93 1.68 4.73
C SER A 117 17.56 1.20 4.26
N ILE A 118 17.16 1.57 3.03
CA ILE A 118 15.89 1.16 2.47
C ILE A 118 15.90 -0.35 2.20
N GLN A 119 14.85 -1.03 2.62
CA GLN A 119 14.69 -2.47 2.38
C GLN A 119 14.00 -2.71 1.04
N HIS A 120 14.59 -3.58 0.22
CA HIS A 120 14.10 -3.93 -1.11
C HIS A 120 13.93 -5.45 -1.31
N GLY A 121 14.12 -6.27 -0.29
CA GLY A 121 14.03 -7.71 -0.39
C GLY A 121 13.22 -8.34 0.72
N THR A 122 12.81 -9.59 0.51
CA THR A 122 12.09 -10.39 1.50
C THR A 122 13.00 -10.87 2.63
N GLU A 123 12.41 -11.17 3.81
CA GLU A 123 13.19 -11.73 4.93
C GLU A 123 13.61 -13.18 4.68
N ASP A 124 12.81 -13.96 3.95
CA ASP A 124 13.08 -15.39 3.69
C ASP A 124 14.03 -15.59 2.50
N GLY A 125 14.17 -14.63 1.59
CA GLY A 125 14.96 -14.75 0.36
C GLY A 125 14.43 -15.86 -0.57
N GLY A 126 15.29 -16.37 -1.46
CA GLY A 126 14.93 -17.48 -2.36
C GLY A 126 13.73 -17.16 -3.25
N LYS A 127 12.90 -18.16 -3.56
CA LYS A 127 11.70 -18.02 -4.39
C LYS A 127 10.52 -17.51 -3.56
N SER A 128 10.72 -16.40 -2.84
CA SER A 128 9.69 -15.73 -2.07
C SER A 128 9.29 -14.40 -2.68
N VAL A 129 8.14 -13.88 -2.25
CA VAL A 129 7.61 -12.55 -2.63
C VAL A 129 6.96 -11.90 -1.43
N ALA A 130 7.14 -10.59 -1.28
CA ALA A 130 6.41 -9.78 -0.31
C ALA A 130 5.37 -8.93 -1.05
N LEU A 131 4.12 -9.04 -0.61
CA LEU A 131 3.01 -8.21 -1.08
C LEU A 131 2.85 -7.03 -0.14
N THR A 132 2.79 -5.82 -0.68
CA THR A 132 2.64 -4.60 0.11
C THR A 132 1.57 -3.69 -0.49
N PHE A 133 0.78 -3.05 0.37
CA PHE A 133 -0.36 -2.22 -0.01
C PHE A 133 -0.25 -0.86 0.66
N ASP A 134 -0.40 0.21 -0.11
CA ASP A 134 -0.29 1.59 0.36
C ASP A 134 -1.64 2.32 0.35
N ASP A 135 -1.70 3.47 1.02
CA ASP A 135 -2.82 4.43 1.08
C ASP A 135 -4.05 4.00 1.90
N GLY A 136 -4.09 2.77 2.37
CA GLY A 136 -5.18 2.28 3.21
C GLY A 136 -5.18 2.87 4.63
N PRO A 137 -6.08 2.36 5.48
CA PRO A 137 -7.17 1.47 5.11
C PRO A 137 -8.33 2.20 4.43
N ASP A 138 -9.02 1.50 3.52
CA ASP A 138 -10.21 1.98 2.84
C ASP A 138 -11.41 1.02 3.09
N PRO A 139 -12.61 1.52 3.46
CA PRO A 139 -13.72 0.66 3.84
C PRO A 139 -14.30 -0.18 2.70
N LYS A 140 -14.01 0.17 1.46
CA LYS A 140 -14.45 -0.58 0.28
C LYS A 140 -13.40 -1.59 -0.19
N TRP A 141 -12.12 -1.20 -0.17
CA TRP A 141 -11.07 -1.95 -0.86
C TRP A 141 -10.27 -2.85 0.07
N THR A 142 -9.88 -2.36 1.26
CA THR A 142 -9.12 -3.14 2.24
C THR A 142 -9.78 -4.48 2.58
N PRO A 143 -11.11 -4.58 2.83
CA PRO A 143 -11.74 -5.88 3.10
C PRO A 143 -11.64 -6.87 1.95
N GLN A 144 -11.68 -6.40 0.70
CA GLN A 144 -11.56 -7.26 -0.47
C GLN A 144 -10.13 -7.79 -0.63
N VAL A 145 -9.12 -6.95 -0.39
CA VAL A 145 -7.71 -7.34 -0.37
C VAL A 145 -7.47 -8.38 0.73
N LEU A 146 -7.96 -8.13 1.95
CA LEU A 146 -7.84 -9.07 3.07
C LEU A 146 -8.44 -10.44 2.75
N ALA A 147 -9.64 -10.48 2.16
CA ALA A 147 -10.31 -11.72 1.79
C ALA A 147 -9.49 -12.55 0.79
N LEU A 148 -8.92 -11.91 -0.23
CA LEU A 148 -8.07 -12.57 -1.21
C LEU A 148 -6.78 -13.11 -0.57
N LEU A 149 -6.10 -12.30 0.24
CA LEU A 149 -4.86 -12.73 0.92
C LEU A 149 -5.11 -13.92 1.86
N GLN A 150 -6.21 -13.91 2.60
CA GLN A 150 -6.58 -15.02 3.49
C GLN A 150 -6.92 -16.29 2.72
N GLN A 151 -7.61 -16.19 1.59
CA GLN A 151 -7.94 -17.33 0.72
C GLN A 151 -6.69 -18.03 0.21
N HIS A 152 -5.62 -17.31 -0.08
CA HIS A 152 -4.35 -17.82 -0.58
C HIS A 152 -3.31 -18.07 0.53
N HIS A 153 -3.68 -17.92 1.81
CA HIS A 153 -2.76 -18.00 2.95
C HIS A 153 -1.52 -17.12 2.76
N ALA A 154 -1.68 -16.00 2.07
CA ALA A 154 -0.61 -15.08 1.75
C ALA A 154 -0.20 -14.24 2.98
N LYS A 155 1.07 -13.82 3.01
CA LYS A 155 1.56 -12.79 3.93
C LYS A 155 1.54 -11.44 3.21
N ALA A 156 1.25 -10.36 3.95
CA ALA A 156 1.23 -9.02 3.40
C ALA A 156 1.63 -7.97 4.44
N THR A 157 2.00 -6.79 3.94
CA THR A 157 2.27 -5.59 4.74
C THR A 157 1.40 -4.46 4.22
N PHE A 158 0.72 -3.75 5.13
CA PHE A 158 -0.13 -2.60 4.83
C PHE A 158 0.53 -1.33 5.33
N CYS A 159 0.88 -0.42 4.42
CA CYS A 159 1.41 0.90 4.71
C CYS A 159 0.25 1.89 4.78
N GLU A 160 -0.24 2.13 5.99
CA GLU A 160 -1.43 2.91 6.24
C GLU A 160 -1.12 4.40 6.37
N ILE A 161 -2.01 5.25 5.88
CA ILE A 161 -2.03 6.68 6.17
C ILE A 161 -2.66 6.89 7.55
N GLY A 162 -1.97 7.59 8.46
CA GLY A 162 -2.40 7.77 9.85
C GLY A 162 -3.86 8.20 10.02
N PRO A 163 -4.34 9.29 9.38
CA PRO A 163 -5.74 9.71 9.40
C PRO A 163 -6.73 8.68 8.87
N ASN A 164 -6.35 7.82 7.93
CA ASN A 164 -7.22 6.73 7.45
C ASN A 164 -7.35 5.64 8.51
N ALA A 165 -6.26 5.28 9.18
CA ALA A 165 -6.28 4.36 10.31
C ALA A 165 -7.15 4.88 11.46
N GLN A 166 -7.05 6.16 11.79
CA GLN A 166 -7.92 6.80 12.79
C GLN A 166 -9.40 6.78 12.38
N ARG A 167 -9.68 6.99 11.10
CA ARG A 167 -11.06 7.01 10.59
C ARG A 167 -11.70 5.63 10.55
N TYR A 168 -10.91 4.58 10.27
CA TYR A 168 -11.37 3.22 10.11
C TYR A 168 -10.59 2.23 11.01
N PRO A 169 -10.51 2.47 12.34
CA PRO A 169 -9.66 1.68 13.23
C PRO A 169 -10.01 0.18 13.25
N TYR A 170 -11.25 -0.16 12.96
CA TYR A 170 -11.67 -1.56 12.85
C TYR A 170 -10.97 -2.30 11.70
N LEU A 171 -10.59 -1.60 10.61
CA LEU A 171 -9.84 -2.21 9.49
C LEU A 171 -8.38 -2.44 9.86
N THR A 172 -7.71 -1.44 10.44
CA THR A 172 -6.34 -1.60 10.97
C THR A 172 -6.28 -2.77 11.95
N LYS A 173 -7.30 -2.90 12.81
CA LYS A 173 -7.40 -4.03 13.74
C LYS A 173 -7.60 -5.37 13.00
N GLN A 174 -8.47 -5.43 11.98
CA GLN A 174 -8.65 -6.63 11.16
C GLN A 174 -7.35 -7.06 10.45
N ILE A 175 -6.56 -6.11 9.95
CA ILE A 175 -5.26 -6.37 9.34
C ILE A 175 -4.34 -7.08 10.34
N THR A 176 -4.23 -6.56 11.57
CA THR A 176 -3.36 -7.16 12.59
C THR A 176 -3.88 -8.49 13.11
N GLU A 177 -5.21 -8.63 13.31
CA GLU A 177 -5.85 -9.88 13.73
C GLU A 177 -5.70 -11.00 12.67
N ALA A 178 -5.64 -10.63 11.39
CA ALA A 178 -5.33 -11.55 10.31
C ALA A 178 -3.84 -11.94 10.22
N GLY A 179 -2.99 -11.39 11.10
CA GLY A 179 -1.56 -11.68 11.17
C GLY A 179 -0.70 -10.91 10.18
N PHE A 180 -1.24 -9.90 9.49
CA PHE A 180 -0.49 -9.06 8.58
C PHE A 180 0.33 -8.00 9.31
N ARG A 181 1.39 -7.49 8.65
CA ARG A 181 2.25 -6.44 9.22
C ARG A 181 1.74 -5.06 8.87
N LEU A 182 1.93 -4.14 9.81
CA LEU A 182 1.68 -2.71 9.59
C LEU A 182 2.97 -1.97 9.24
N CYS A 183 2.80 -0.96 8.43
CA CYS A 183 3.77 -0.01 7.96
C CYS A 183 3.14 1.39 8.03
N ASP A 184 3.93 2.38 8.31
CA ASP A 184 3.55 3.79 8.37
C ASP A 184 3.73 4.43 6.99
N HIS A 185 2.70 5.14 6.51
CA HIS A 185 2.72 5.87 5.23
C HIS A 185 2.43 7.36 5.38
N SER A 186 2.90 7.95 6.48
CA SER A 186 2.77 9.36 6.84
C SER A 186 1.36 9.83 7.20
N VAL A 187 1.23 11.12 7.51
CA VAL A 187 -0.05 11.77 7.82
C VAL A 187 -0.72 12.32 6.57
N HIS A 188 0.00 13.08 5.75
CA HIS A 188 -0.59 13.85 4.64
C HIS A 188 -0.28 13.28 3.25
N HIS A 189 0.47 12.18 3.17
CA HIS A 189 0.91 11.60 1.89
C HIS A 189 1.63 12.63 0.99
N ASP A 190 2.56 13.39 1.59
CA ASP A 190 3.33 14.40 0.84
C ASP A 190 4.49 13.75 0.09
N GLU A 191 4.39 13.64 -1.23
CA GLU A 191 5.43 13.08 -2.11
C GLU A 191 6.68 13.97 -2.26
N GLN A 192 6.73 15.10 -1.55
CA GLN A 192 7.86 16.00 -1.55
C GLN A 192 8.45 16.23 -0.16
N GLN A 193 8.35 15.24 0.70
CA GLN A 193 8.88 15.28 2.07
C GLN A 193 10.37 15.59 2.13
N SER A 194 11.16 15.12 1.15
CA SER A 194 12.60 15.41 1.09
C SER A 194 12.94 16.90 0.99
N LYS A 195 11.97 17.72 0.56
CA LYS A 195 12.10 19.18 0.44
C LYS A 195 11.60 19.94 1.66
N LYS A 196 11.04 19.24 2.66
CA LYS A 196 10.47 19.86 3.86
C LYS A 196 11.48 19.90 5.00
N SER A 197 11.11 20.63 6.06
CA SER A 197 11.91 20.71 7.27
C SER A 197 11.99 19.38 8.00
N LEU A 198 13.01 19.23 8.83
CA LEU A 198 13.17 18.06 9.69
C LEU A 198 11.96 17.90 10.63
N ASP A 199 11.51 19.03 11.21
CA ASP A 199 10.37 19.06 12.10
C ASP A 199 9.08 18.57 11.40
N TYR A 200 8.79 19.07 10.20
CA TYR A 200 7.69 18.57 9.38
C TYR A 200 7.75 17.06 9.18
N ASN A 201 8.90 16.54 8.72
CA ASN A 201 9.07 15.11 8.48
C ASN A 201 8.97 14.28 9.75
N THR A 202 9.40 14.82 10.90
CA THR A 202 9.22 14.16 12.19
C THR A 202 7.74 14.03 12.54
N HIS A 203 6.95 15.09 12.34
CA HIS A 203 5.50 15.03 12.56
C HIS A 203 4.81 14.07 11.59
N GLU A 204 5.18 14.07 10.30
CA GLU A 204 4.61 13.15 9.31
C GLU A 204 4.78 11.67 9.71
N ILE A 205 5.92 11.32 10.28
CA ILE A 205 6.22 9.94 10.65
C ILE A 205 5.69 9.61 12.06
N VAL A 206 6.01 10.44 13.06
CA VAL A 206 5.71 10.11 14.46
C VAL A 206 4.23 10.20 14.78
N ASP A 207 3.53 11.17 14.20
CA ASP A 207 2.09 11.31 14.40
C ASP A 207 1.33 10.18 13.71
N ALA A 208 1.70 9.82 12.46
CA ALA A 208 1.10 8.67 11.77
C ALA A 208 1.37 7.36 12.52
N GLN A 209 2.60 7.14 12.99
CA GLN A 209 2.92 5.95 13.81
C GLN A 209 2.03 5.87 15.06
N ARG A 210 1.79 7.00 15.74
CA ARG A 210 0.91 7.05 16.91
C ARG A 210 -0.54 6.74 16.53
N GLU A 211 -1.03 7.30 15.44
CA GLU A 211 -2.40 7.14 14.95
C GLU A 211 -2.69 5.69 14.55
N ILE A 212 -1.81 5.09 13.77
CA ILE A 212 -1.91 3.70 13.33
C ILE A 212 -1.80 2.75 14.54
N SER A 213 -0.85 3.01 15.46
CA SER A 213 -0.71 2.19 16.67
C SER A 213 -1.95 2.23 17.55
N ALA A 214 -2.57 3.40 17.70
CA ALA A 214 -3.81 3.56 18.45
C ALA A 214 -4.97 2.80 17.80
N ALA A 215 -5.08 2.84 16.47
CA ALA A 215 -6.10 2.12 15.71
C ALA A 215 -5.92 0.60 15.79
N ALA A 216 -4.69 0.12 15.70
CA ALA A 216 -4.35 -1.30 15.76
C ALA A 216 -4.57 -1.92 17.15
N GLY A 217 -4.51 -1.09 18.19
CA GLY A 217 -4.73 -1.52 19.58
C GLY A 217 -3.47 -2.02 20.30
N PRO A 218 -3.62 -2.38 21.58
CA PRO A 218 -2.48 -2.74 22.43
C PRO A 218 -1.71 -3.94 21.92
N GLY A 219 -0.38 -3.81 21.88
CA GLY A 219 0.54 -4.88 21.49
C GLY A 219 0.75 -5.00 19.97
N ALA A 220 0.01 -4.25 19.16
CA ALA A 220 0.27 -4.17 17.73
C ALA A 220 1.61 -3.49 17.46
N LYS A 221 2.31 -3.96 16.42
CA LYS A 221 3.63 -3.46 16.07
C LYS A 221 3.65 -2.92 14.66
N LEU A 222 4.10 -1.68 14.50
CA LEU A 222 4.53 -1.15 13.22
C LEU A 222 5.98 -1.57 12.96
N TRP A 223 6.23 -2.02 11.74
CA TRP A 223 7.51 -2.60 11.38
C TRP A 223 8.32 -1.70 10.46
N TYR A 224 7.63 -0.92 9.62
CA TYR A 224 8.23 -0.20 8.53
C TYR A 224 7.67 1.22 8.44
N TYR A 225 8.43 2.06 7.75
CA TYR A 225 7.98 3.33 7.20
C TYR A 225 8.21 3.32 5.69
N ARG A 226 7.22 3.67 4.91
CA ARG A 226 7.36 3.91 3.47
C ARG A 226 7.06 5.38 3.18
N ALA A 227 8.04 6.09 2.63
CA ALA A 227 7.83 7.47 2.22
C ALA A 227 6.88 7.53 1.02
N PRO A 228 5.85 8.41 1.03
CA PRO A 228 4.99 8.65 -0.12
C PRO A 228 5.80 8.91 -1.39
N GLY A 229 5.39 8.31 -2.52
CA GLY A 229 6.12 8.38 -3.78
C GLY A 229 7.56 7.85 -3.74
N GLY A 230 7.98 7.19 -2.65
CA GLY A 230 9.37 6.76 -2.47
C GLY A 230 10.35 7.88 -2.21
N ASP A 231 9.89 9.06 -1.78
CA ASP A 231 10.70 10.27 -1.58
C ASP A 231 11.54 10.20 -0.29
N PHE A 232 12.52 9.30 -0.28
CA PHE A 232 13.44 9.11 0.84
C PHE A 232 14.66 10.05 0.77
N SER A 233 14.81 10.91 1.79
CA SER A 233 16.08 11.55 2.10
C SER A 233 16.84 10.79 3.21
N PRO A 234 18.14 11.03 3.41
CA PRO A 234 18.85 10.49 4.58
C PRO A 234 18.19 10.89 5.90
N ALA A 235 17.66 12.12 6.00
CA ALA A 235 16.99 12.61 7.20
C ALA A 235 15.71 11.81 7.49
N ILE A 236 14.82 11.65 6.48
CA ILE A 236 13.58 10.86 6.60
C ILE A 236 13.88 9.43 7.05
N ARG A 237 14.87 8.78 6.44
CA ARG A 237 15.25 7.41 6.79
C ARG A 237 15.77 7.30 8.22
N ASN A 238 16.52 8.28 8.69
CA ASN A 238 17.03 8.31 10.06
C ASN A 238 15.89 8.53 11.05
N ILE A 239 14.97 9.46 10.81
CA ILE A 239 13.78 9.66 11.67
C ILE A 239 13.02 8.34 11.81
N ALA A 240 12.68 7.70 10.69
CA ALA A 240 11.96 6.42 10.73
C ALA A 240 12.72 5.36 11.55
N ALA A 241 14.03 5.23 11.33
CA ALA A 241 14.87 4.25 12.01
C ALA A 241 15.03 4.54 13.51
N GLU A 242 15.13 5.80 13.93
CA GLU A 242 15.15 6.24 15.32
C GLU A 242 13.84 5.91 16.05
N HIS A 243 12.72 5.85 15.33
CA HIS A 243 11.42 5.43 15.86
C HIS A 243 11.11 3.94 15.66
N GLY A 244 12.13 3.14 15.28
CA GLY A 244 12.01 1.68 15.17
C GLY A 244 11.31 1.20 13.89
N LEU A 245 11.11 2.09 12.93
CA LEU A 245 10.49 1.81 11.64
C LEU A 245 11.56 1.61 10.57
N ARG A 246 11.66 0.40 10.00
CA ARG A 246 12.57 0.12 8.89
C ARG A 246 12.11 0.85 7.63
N PRO A 247 12.94 1.68 6.96
CA PRO A 247 12.59 2.23 5.66
C PRO A 247 12.28 1.11 4.64
N LEU A 248 11.11 1.17 3.98
CA LEU A 248 10.60 0.13 3.11
C LEU A 248 10.43 0.65 1.68
N GLY A 249 11.21 0.10 0.75
CA GLY A 249 11.05 0.30 -0.69
C GLY A 249 10.30 -0.87 -1.33
N TRP A 250 10.44 -0.98 -2.64
CA TRP A 250 9.90 -2.06 -3.47
C TRP A 250 10.87 -2.37 -4.62
N THR A 251 10.65 -3.50 -5.28
CA THR A 251 11.39 -3.91 -6.49
C THR A 251 10.48 -4.02 -7.70
N VAL A 252 9.17 -4.01 -7.47
CA VAL A 252 8.13 -4.02 -8.51
C VAL A 252 7.12 -2.94 -8.17
N ASP A 253 7.01 -1.92 -9.00
CA ASP A 253 5.88 -1.00 -8.98
C ASP A 253 4.82 -1.52 -9.95
N SER A 254 3.71 -1.99 -9.43
CA SER A 254 2.63 -2.53 -10.27
C SER A 254 1.96 -1.48 -11.16
N ASN A 255 2.16 -0.20 -10.85
CA ASN A 255 1.48 0.95 -11.45
C ASN A 255 -0.06 0.87 -11.37
N ASP A 256 -0.61 0.11 -10.42
CA ASP A 256 -2.05 -0.09 -10.24
C ASP A 256 -2.78 1.21 -9.88
N TRP A 257 -2.08 2.13 -9.21
CA TRP A 257 -2.57 3.46 -8.86
C TRP A 257 -2.96 4.31 -10.07
N GLN A 258 -2.34 4.09 -11.22
CA GLN A 258 -2.67 4.75 -12.49
C GLN A 258 -3.92 4.16 -13.15
N ARG A 259 -4.41 3.01 -12.69
CA ARG A 259 -5.56 2.29 -13.25
C ARG A 259 -5.43 1.96 -14.74
N PRO A 260 -4.31 1.35 -15.17
CA PRO A 260 -4.02 1.09 -16.58
C PRO A 260 -4.74 -0.14 -17.13
N GLY A 261 -5.56 -0.81 -16.33
CA GLY A 261 -6.20 -2.08 -16.63
C GLY A 261 -5.43 -3.29 -16.08
N VAL A 262 -6.16 -4.31 -15.65
CA VAL A 262 -5.57 -5.55 -15.08
C VAL A 262 -4.47 -6.17 -15.96
N PRO A 263 -4.63 -6.27 -17.32
CA PRO A 263 -3.57 -6.83 -18.15
C PRO A 263 -2.25 -6.03 -18.09
N ALA A 264 -2.32 -4.69 -17.98
CA ALA A 264 -1.14 -3.85 -17.90
C ALA A 264 -0.44 -4.00 -16.54
N ILE A 265 -1.20 -4.01 -15.43
CA ILE A 265 -0.70 -4.27 -14.08
C ILE A 265 0.05 -5.62 -14.05
N MET A 266 -0.59 -6.69 -14.48
CA MET A 266 -0.01 -8.02 -14.52
C MET A 266 1.22 -8.11 -15.42
N LYS A 267 1.20 -7.42 -16.56
CA LYS A 267 2.37 -7.35 -17.46
C LYS A 267 3.57 -6.73 -16.76
N THR A 268 3.38 -5.59 -16.07
CA THR A 268 4.45 -4.91 -15.32
C THR A 268 5.00 -5.84 -14.23
N ILE A 269 4.13 -6.43 -13.41
CA ILE A 269 4.55 -7.37 -12.37
C ILE A 269 5.36 -8.52 -12.96
N ASN A 270 4.89 -9.14 -14.05
CA ASN A 270 5.58 -10.27 -14.68
C ASN A 270 6.93 -9.93 -15.29
N GLN A 271 7.12 -8.70 -15.71
CA GLN A 271 8.40 -8.22 -16.28
C GLN A 271 9.44 -7.92 -15.18
N GLU A 272 9.02 -7.45 -14.04
CA GLU A 272 9.90 -6.93 -12.99
C GLU A 272 10.12 -7.90 -11.84
N LEU A 273 9.14 -8.76 -11.54
CA LEU A 273 9.22 -9.67 -10.39
C LEU A 273 10.36 -10.65 -10.54
N LYS A 274 11.20 -10.66 -9.52
CA LYS A 274 12.26 -11.65 -9.30
C LYS A 274 12.09 -12.32 -7.95
N PRO A 275 12.63 -13.52 -7.75
CA PRO A 275 12.67 -14.17 -6.44
C PRO A 275 13.22 -13.23 -5.35
N GLY A 276 12.52 -13.15 -4.24
CA GLY A 276 12.86 -12.24 -3.13
C GLY A 276 12.38 -10.81 -3.32
N GLY A 277 11.58 -10.52 -4.35
CA GLY A 277 11.07 -9.17 -4.64
C GLY A 277 9.95 -8.72 -3.72
N ILE A 278 9.78 -7.39 -3.65
CA ILE A 278 8.69 -6.70 -2.96
C ILE A 278 7.81 -6.03 -4.01
N ILE A 279 6.52 -6.37 -4.02
CA ILE A 279 5.54 -5.78 -4.93
C ILE A 279 4.79 -4.67 -4.21
N LEU A 280 4.76 -3.49 -4.82
CA LEU A 280 3.93 -2.36 -4.44
C LEU A 280 2.58 -2.44 -5.16
N MET A 281 1.51 -2.42 -4.39
CA MET A 281 0.13 -2.23 -4.80
C MET A 281 -0.56 -1.25 -3.85
N HIS A 282 -1.84 -0.97 -4.06
CA HIS A 282 -2.59 -0.02 -3.24
C HIS A 282 -3.97 -0.58 -2.86
N ASP A 283 -4.37 -0.34 -1.59
CA ASP A 283 -5.71 -0.67 -1.09
C ASP A 283 -6.51 0.56 -0.64
N GLY A 284 -5.94 1.76 -0.86
CA GLY A 284 -6.55 3.06 -0.60
C GLY A 284 -6.25 4.10 -1.68
N GLY A 285 -6.57 5.37 -1.43
CA GLY A 285 -6.24 6.49 -2.32
C GLY A 285 -7.08 6.54 -3.61
N GLY A 286 -8.30 5.99 -3.64
CA GLY A 286 -9.24 6.11 -4.76
C GLY A 286 -9.88 4.81 -5.22
N ASP A 287 -10.22 4.70 -6.51
CA ASP A 287 -10.80 3.47 -7.07
C ASP A 287 -9.70 2.40 -7.27
N ARG A 288 -9.80 1.31 -6.50
CA ARG A 288 -8.89 0.17 -6.52
C ARG A 288 -9.51 -1.12 -7.08
N SER A 289 -10.58 -0.99 -7.86
CA SER A 289 -11.23 -2.14 -8.50
C SER A 289 -10.26 -2.95 -9.36
N GLN A 290 -9.37 -2.28 -10.10
CA GLN A 290 -8.34 -2.92 -10.91
C GLN A 290 -7.23 -3.53 -10.05
N SER A 291 -6.84 -2.89 -8.95
CA SER A 291 -5.87 -3.42 -7.99
C SER A 291 -6.36 -4.72 -7.39
N VAL A 292 -7.61 -4.77 -6.92
CA VAL A 292 -8.22 -5.98 -6.36
C VAL A 292 -8.30 -7.10 -7.40
N ALA A 293 -8.76 -6.78 -8.62
CA ALA A 293 -8.85 -7.78 -9.70
C ALA A 293 -7.46 -8.29 -10.15
N ALA A 294 -6.46 -7.40 -10.18
CA ALA A 294 -5.08 -7.79 -10.49
C ALA A 294 -4.48 -8.65 -9.37
N LEU A 295 -4.77 -8.32 -8.10
CA LEU A 295 -4.31 -9.11 -6.96
C LEU A 295 -4.85 -10.55 -7.01
N ALA A 296 -6.12 -10.75 -7.34
CA ALA A 296 -6.69 -12.09 -7.49
C ALA A 296 -5.92 -12.91 -8.53
N ALA A 297 -5.71 -12.33 -9.73
CA ALA A 297 -4.95 -13.01 -10.79
C ALA A 297 -3.46 -13.23 -10.41
N LEU A 298 -2.88 -12.29 -9.67
CA LEU A 298 -1.50 -12.40 -9.20
C LEU A 298 -1.33 -13.55 -8.19
N LEU A 299 -2.24 -13.67 -7.23
CA LEU A 299 -2.19 -14.73 -6.23
C LEU A 299 -2.30 -16.11 -6.86
N ASP A 300 -3.27 -16.34 -7.77
CA ASP A 300 -3.39 -17.57 -8.55
C ASP A 300 -2.07 -17.89 -9.29
N GLN A 301 -1.47 -16.89 -9.91
CA GLN A 301 -0.23 -17.04 -10.66
C GLN A 301 0.96 -17.37 -9.76
N LEU A 302 1.11 -16.69 -8.61
CA LEU A 302 2.21 -16.92 -7.68
C LEU A 302 2.14 -18.32 -7.08
N ASP A 303 0.94 -18.80 -6.72
CA ASP A 303 0.70 -20.15 -6.22
C ASP A 303 1.04 -21.19 -7.28
N ALA A 304 0.57 -21.01 -8.52
CA ALA A 304 0.87 -21.89 -9.64
C ALA A 304 2.38 -21.95 -9.97
N GLN A 305 3.08 -20.84 -9.78
CA GLN A 305 4.53 -20.77 -9.96
C GLN A 305 5.31 -21.28 -8.75
N GLY A 306 4.68 -21.58 -7.63
CA GLY A 306 5.33 -22.07 -6.40
C GLY A 306 6.17 -21.00 -5.68
N TYR A 307 5.72 -19.74 -5.69
CA TYR A 307 6.27 -18.72 -4.80
C TYR A 307 5.78 -18.96 -3.37
N THR A 308 6.63 -18.60 -2.42
CA THR A 308 6.23 -18.51 -1.00
C THR A 308 6.01 -17.06 -0.62
N TYR A 309 4.97 -16.81 0.19
CA TYR A 309 4.70 -15.47 0.69
C TYR A 309 5.57 -15.16 1.90
N SER A 310 6.25 -14.03 1.85
CA SER A 310 7.18 -13.56 2.87
C SER A 310 6.83 -12.14 3.30
N TYR A 311 7.48 -11.68 4.36
CA TYR A 311 7.47 -10.25 4.69
C TYR A 311 8.72 -9.57 4.13
N PRO A 312 8.72 -8.23 3.98
CA PRO A 312 9.95 -7.49 3.76
C PRO A 312 10.96 -7.73 4.89
N GLY A 313 12.26 -7.76 4.57
CA GLY A 313 13.33 -7.91 5.57
C GLY A 313 13.37 -6.73 6.56
N ARG A 314 14.02 -6.93 7.68
CA ARG A 314 14.13 -5.96 8.78
C ARG A 314 15.55 -5.45 8.96
#